data_a3dc348cf641297ac3b70b927e7e94bc
#
_entry.id   a3dc348cf641297ac3b70b927e7e94bc
#
_cell.length_a   1.000
_cell.length_b   1.000
_cell.length_c   1.000
_cell.angle_alpha   90.00
_cell.angle_beta   90.00
_cell.angle_gamma   90.00
#
_symmetry.space_group_name_H-M   'P 1'
#
loop_
_entity.id
_entity.type
_entity.pdbx_description
1 polymer ?
#
loop_
_entity_poly.entity_id
_entity_poly.type
_entity_poly.pdbx_seq_one_letter_code
_entity_poly.pdbx_strand_id
1 'polypeptide(L)'
;ADISHCLTNRTFVAIAGANNTSQLDTLFALLAQNGTEEIIEAHDMDKYSNQMTSNGASKIYLMARKNGMACRQLTWNPNYKGFDDWQLALREKEQKEKEVQRMNFKQQYLCGKCDFTYIDGCVELWHTRAEKDLDLTEYLGLTKEEYQIFLAQGNQALKDILDSQRVFRRFCIYQLCLGETQTVPFAFKQLDALRKAGYEQPAAAYQTVWSAEVCCPKGQNDMEVLGRLFLDYNEHLPEDYRGRPLAPSDVVELDCQGKRTYFYVNDCRDFAPVRFSPFLCKRLPEPAQKQE
;
A
#
# COMPACT_ATOMS: atom_id res chain seq x y z
N ALA A 1 -3.03 16.68 -3.40
CA ALA A 1 -2.83 17.97 -4.08
C ALA A 1 -3.35 17.86 -5.49
N ASP A 2 -4.24 18.76 -5.89
CA ASP A 2 -4.83 18.79 -7.23
C ASP A 2 -3.73 19.07 -8.27
N ILE A 3 -3.44 18.07 -9.10
CA ILE A 3 -2.42 18.15 -10.17
C ILE A 3 -2.75 19.24 -11.17
N SER A 4 -4.02 19.65 -11.29
CA SER A 4 -4.44 20.70 -12.24
C SER A 4 -3.72 22.03 -12.02
N HIS A 5 -3.43 22.40 -10.78
CA HIS A 5 -2.65 23.60 -10.45
C HIS A 5 -1.14 23.48 -10.73
N CYS A 6 -0.64 22.24 -10.88
CA CYS A 6 0.76 22.00 -11.22
C CYS A 6 1.04 22.05 -12.73
N LEU A 7 0.01 22.07 -13.58
CA LEU A 7 0.15 21.96 -15.05
C LEU A 7 0.14 23.29 -15.80
N THR A 8 -0.24 24.37 -15.12
CA THR A 8 -0.25 25.72 -15.75
C THR A 8 1.17 26.22 -15.91
N ASN A 9 1.51 26.71 -17.11
CA ASN A 9 2.84 27.24 -17.48
C ASN A 9 3.99 26.22 -17.41
N ARG A 10 3.73 24.93 -17.69
CA ARG A 10 4.74 23.87 -17.70
C ARG A 10 4.69 23.06 -18.98
N THR A 11 5.86 22.74 -19.51
CA THR A 11 6.02 21.79 -20.61
C THR A 11 6.61 20.50 -20.09
N PHE A 12 5.99 19.36 -20.38
CA PHE A 12 6.48 18.05 -20.02
C PHE A 12 7.27 17.45 -21.15
N VAL A 13 8.47 16.95 -20.85
CA VAL A 13 9.35 16.29 -21.80
C VAL A 13 9.66 14.88 -21.27
N ALA A 14 9.34 13.88 -22.08
CA ALA A 14 9.70 12.49 -21.78
C ALA A 14 10.85 12.06 -22.69
N ILE A 15 11.79 11.31 -22.13
CA ILE A 15 12.91 10.71 -22.87
C ILE A 15 12.81 9.19 -22.82
N ALA A 16 13.12 8.53 -23.93
CA ALA A 16 13.12 7.07 -24.00
C ALA A 16 14.44 6.52 -23.44
N GLY A 17 14.42 6.21 -22.13
CA GLY A 17 15.59 5.72 -21.39
C GLY A 17 16.45 6.83 -20.79
N ALA A 18 17.01 6.55 -19.61
CA ALA A 18 17.68 7.54 -18.75
C ALA A 18 18.85 8.31 -19.39
N ASN A 19 19.50 7.74 -20.39
CA ASN A 19 20.67 8.34 -21.06
C ASN A 19 20.39 8.89 -22.47
N ASN A 20 19.17 8.80 -22.97
CA ASN A 20 18.83 9.30 -24.30
C ASN A 20 18.63 10.82 -24.30
N THR A 21 19.74 11.54 -24.16
CA THR A 21 19.75 13.00 -24.04
C THR A 21 20.17 13.71 -25.34
N SER A 22 20.35 12.97 -26.44
CA SER A 22 20.92 13.50 -27.69
C SER A 22 20.17 14.68 -28.33
N GLN A 23 18.85 14.73 -28.16
CA GLN A 23 17.98 15.79 -28.70
C GLN A 23 17.68 16.88 -27.70
N LEU A 24 17.99 16.70 -26.41
CA LEU A 24 17.63 17.63 -25.35
C LEU A 24 18.37 18.97 -25.46
N ASP A 25 19.59 19.01 -25.98
CA ASP A 25 20.34 20.27 -26.11
C ASP A 25 19.62 21.24 -27.06
N THR A 26 19.14 20.75 -28.20
CA THR A 26 18.36 21.55 -29.16
C THR A 26 17.02 21.97 -28.55
N LEU A 27 16.34 21.07 -27.84
CA LEU A 27 15.08 21.38 -27.18
C LEU A 27 15.26 22.44 -26.09
N PHE A 28 16.33 22.33 -25.27
CA PHE A 28 16.60 23.28 -24.20
C PHE A 28 16.93 24.67 -24.75
N ALA A 29 17.67 24.76 -25.85
CA ALA A 29 17.88 26.02 -26.53
C ALA A 29 16.57 26.67 -27.00
N LEU A 30 15.65 25.87 -27.57
CA LEU A 30 14.34 26.33 -27.96
C LEU A 30 13.48 26.77 -26.78
N LEU A 31 13.49 26.00 -25.68
CA LEU A 31 12.74 26.35 -24.45
C LEU A 31 13.24 27.66 -23.84
N ALA A 32 14.57 27.85 -23.78
CA ALA A 32 15.17 29.10 -23.30
C ALA A 32 14.78 30.30 -24.16
N GLN A 33 14.79 30.16 -25.50
CA GLN A 33 14.34 31.19 -26.43
C GLN A 33 12.86 31.57 -26.24
N ASN A 34 12.04 30.61 -25.81
CA ASN A 34 10.63 30.81 -25.50
C ASN A 34 10.35 31.23 -24.04
N GLY A 35 11.39 31.63 -23.29
CA GLY A 35 11.22 32.21 -21.96
C GLY A 35 11.15 31.19 -20.82
N THR A 36 11.56 29.93 -21.04
CA THR A 36 11.66 28.97 -19.96
C THR A 36 12.82 29.33 -19.03
N GLU A 37 12.56 29.50 -17.76
CA GLU A 37 13.54 29.93 -16.75
C GLU A 37 14.12 28.76 -15.96
N GLU A 38 13.36 27.68 -15.77
CA GLU A 38 13.73 26.55 -14.94
C GLU A 38 13.44 25.21 -15.61
N ILE A 39 14.36 24.27 -15.46
CA ILE A 39 14.19 22.85 -15.78
C ILE A 39 14.02 22.06 -14.47
N ILE A 40 13.01 21.21 -14.42
CA ILE A 40 12.80 20.29 -13.31
C ILE A 40 13.17 18.88 -13.76
N GLU A 41 14.28 18.35 -13.25
CA GLU A 41 14.74 16.99 -13.53
C GLU A 41 13.94 16.00 -12.66
N ALA A 42 13.35 14.98 -13.27
CA ALA A 42 12.47 14.00 -12.63
C ALA A 42 12.83 12.54 -13.00
N HIS A 43 14.12 12.21 -13.07
CA HIS A 43 14.55 10.83 -13.24
C HIS A 43 14.20 9.99 -12.02
N ASP A 44 14.01 8.69 -12.25
CA ASP A 44 13.70 7.71 -11.21
C ASP A 44 14.61 7.85 -9.99
N MET A 45 14.07 7.54 -8.82
CA MET A 45 14.80 7.63 -7.54
C MET A 45 15.96 6.64 -7.44
N ASP A 46 16.04 5.64 -8.33
CA ASP A 46 17.17 4.72 -8.42
C ASP A 46 18.47 5.41 -8.91
N LYS A 47 18.42 6.68 -9.35
CA LYS A 47 19.60 7.47 -9.75
C LYS A 47 20.69 7.55 -8.69
N TYR A 48 20.35 7.33 -7.43
CA TYR A 48 21.34 7.30 -6.35
C TYR A 48 22.16 6.01 -6.31
N SER A 49 21.68 4.94 -6.94
CA SER A 49 22.33 3.64 -7.01
C SER A 49 22.60 3.17 -8.44
N ASN A 50 21.96 3.78 -9.44
CA ASN A 50 22.08 3.43 -10.84
C ASN A 50 22.92 4.48 -11.60
N GLN A 51 24.14 4.11 -11.98
CA GLN A 51 25.08 5.00 -12.66
C GLN A 51 24.53 5.56 -14.00
N MET A 52 23.73 4.77 -14.72
CA MET A 52 23.16 5.25 -16.00
C MET A 52 22.13 6.34 -15.76
N THR A 53 21.25 6.17 -14.77
CA THR A 53 20.23 7.17 -14.40
C THR A 53 20.91 8.43 -13.83
N SER A 54 21.93 8.28 -12.98
CA SER A 54 22.74 9.38 -12.44
C SER A 54 23.43 10.18 -13.55
N ASN A 55 24.02 9.51 -14.54
CA ASN A 55 24.66 10.17 -15.66
C ASN A 55 23.66 10.95 -16.53
N GLY A 56 22.47 10.41 -16.75
CA GLY A 56 21.38 11.07 -17.47
C GLY A 56 20.94 12.36 -16.76
N ALA A 57 20.67 12.28 -15.47
CA ALA A 57 20.31 13.44 -14.65
C ALA A 57 21.39 14.52 -14.69
N SER A 58 22.68 14.16 -14.51
CA SER A 58 23.80 15.10 -14.55
C SER A 58 23.92 15.84 -15.90
N LYS A 59 23.64 15.16 -17.01
CA LYS A 59 23.63 15.80 -18.34
C LYS A 59 22.52 16.86 -18.45
N ILE A 60 21.35 16.63 -17.87
CA ILE A 60 20.26 17.62 -17.86
C ILE A 60 20.67 18.88 -17.13
N TYR A 61 21.33 18.78 -15.98
CA TYR A 61 21.88 19.95 -15.27
C TYR A 61 22.85 20.74 -16.13
N LEU A 62 23.79 20.05 -16.80
CA LEU A 62 24.77 20.70 -17.67
C LEU A 62 24.09 21.43 -18.84
N MET A 63 23.12 20.81 -19.50
CA MET A 63 22.40 21.40 -20.63
C MET A 63 21.52 22.57 -20.21
N ALA A 64 20.83 22.49 -19.07
CA ALA A 64 20.04 23.61 -18.54
C ALA A 64 20.95 24.83 -18.28
N ARG A 65 22.08 24.62 -17.59
CA ARG A 65 23.06 25.67 -17.29
C ARG A 65 23.67 26.28 -18.57
N LYS A 66 23.99 25.46 -19.55
CA LYS A 66 24.52 25.90 -20.86
C LYS A 66 23.54 26.86 -21.55
N ASN A 67 22.24 26.63 -21.40
CA ASN A 67 21.19 27.43 -22.00
C ASN A 67 20.65 28.55 -21.05
N GLY A 68 21.36 28.86 -19.95
CA GLY A 68 21.00 29.94 -19.04
C GLY A 68 19.80 29.68 -18.14
N MET A 69 19.31 28.43 -18.06
CA MET A 69 18.19 28.04 -17.24
C MET A 69 18.64 27.48 -15.89
N ALA A 70 17.85 27.77 -14.85
CA ALA A 70 17.98 27.07 -13.57
C ALA A 70 17.60 25.58 -13.73
N CYS A 71 18.18 24.71 -12.91
CA CYS A 71 17.78 23.31 -12.87
C CYS A 71 17.67 22.85 -11.42
N ARG A 72 16.53 22.22 -11.10
CA ARG A 72 16.35 21.55 -9.81
C ARG A 72 15.83 20.14 -9.99
N GLN A 73 16.02 19.37 -8.97
CA GLN A 73 15.57 17.99 -8.92
C GLN A 73 14.16 17.93 -8.33
N LEU A 74 13.28 17.16 -8.97
CA LEU A 74 12.06 16.69 -8.33
C LEU A 74 12.41 15.45 -7.49
N THR A 75 12.03 15.48 -6.23
CA THR A 75 12.23 14.34 -5.32
C THR A 75 10.89 13.89 -4.77
N TRP A 76 10.78 12.61 -4.51
CA TRP A 76 9.62 12.00 -3.86
C TRP A 76 10.09 10.92 -2.88
N ASN A 77 9.16 10.23 -2.26
CA ASN A 77 9.48 9.18 -1.30
C ASN A 77 10.38 8.10 -1.99
N PRO A 78 11.61 7.87 -1.48
CA PRO A 78 12.59 6.97 -2.11
C PRO A 78 12.17 5.48 -2.13
N ASN A 79 11.12 5.11 -1.41
CA ASN A 79 10.54 3.76 -1.48
C ASN A 79 9.83 3.48 -2.81
N TYR A 80 9.55 4.52 -3.59
CA TYR A 80 8.95 4.41 -4.92
C TYR A 80 9.99 4.76 -5.98
N LYS A 81 10.21 3.86 -6.93
CA LYS A 81 11.19 4.08 -7.98
C LYS A 81 10.77 5.21 -8.90
N GLY A 82 9.55 5.13 -9.46
CA GLY A 82 8.97 6.12 -10.34
C GLY A 82 8.11 7.16 -9.64
N PHE A 83 7.98 8.34 -10.24
CA PHE A 83 7.07 9.38 -9.77
C PHE A 83 5.59 8.96 -9.90
N ASP A 84 5.28 8.23 -10.95
CA ASP A 84 3.97 7.66 -11.23
C ASP A 84 3.56 6.63 -10.16
N ASP A 85 4.46 5.74 -9.76
CA ASP A 85 4.22 4.79 -8.67
C ASP A 85 3.89 5.50 -7.36
N TRP A 86 4.65 6.56 -7.04
CA TRP A 86 4.38 7.38 -5.85
C TRP A 86 3.04 8.12 -5.94
N GLN A 87 2.69 8.68 -7.11
CA GLN A 87 1.40 9.35 -7.31
C GLN A 87 0.21 8.38 -7.22
N LEU A 88 0.36 7.16 -7.72
CA LEU A 88 -0.65 6.11 -7.57
C LEU A 88 -0.86 5.78 -6.10
N ALA A 89 0.22 5.57 -5.35
CA ALA A 89 0.15 5.29 -3.92
C ALA A 89 -0.52 6.43 -3.12
N LEU A 90 -0.24 7.70 -3.46
CA LEU A 90 -0.91 8.85 -2.84
C LEU A 90 -2.42 8.86 -3.11
N ARG A 91 -2.84 8.58 -4.36
CA ARG A 91 -4.26 8.51 -4.72
C ARG A 91 -4.98 7.36 -4.03
N GLU A 92 -4.33 6.21 -3.96
CA GLU A 92 -4.86 5.06 -3.24
C GLU A 92 -5.03 5.38 -1.75
N LYS A 93 -4.05 6.07 -1.14
CA LYS A 93 -4.13 6.54 0.24
C LYS A 93 -5.31 7.50 0.45
N GLU A 94 -5.47 8.51 -0.42
CA GLU A 94 -6.61 9.44 -0.35
C GLU A 94 -7.96 8.72 -0.52
N GLN A 95 -8.03 7.73 -1.42
CA GLN A 95 -9.25 6.94 -1.61
C GLN A 95 -9.58 6.12 -0.37
N LYS A 96 -8.58 5.55 0.29
CA LYS A 96 -8.75 4.76 1.51
C LYS A 96 -9.13 5.62 2.71
N GLU A 97 -8.51 6.78 2.87
CA GLU A 97 -8.91 7.73 3.91
C GLU A 97 -10.40 8.12 3.72
N LYS A 98 -10.84 8.28 2.47
CA LYS A 98 -12.25 8.49 2.15
C LYS A 98 -13.13 7.25 2.41
N GLU A 99 -12.63 6.05 2.16
CA GLU A 99 -13.35 4.80 2.45
C GLU A 99 -13.44 4.53 3.96
N VAL A 100 -12.37 4.77 4.72
CA VAL A 100 -12.38 4.68 6.19
C VAL A 100 -13.31 5.74 6.79
N GLN A 101 -13.31 6.96 6.25
CA GLN A 101 -14.27 8.01 6.64
C GLN A 101 -15.73 7.65 6.26
N ARG A 102 -15.94 6.76 5.27
CA ARG A 102 -17.27 6.26 4.88
C ARG A 102 -17.69 5.02 5.69
N MET A 103 -16.75 4.33 6.33
CA MET A 103 -17.09 3.21 7.21
C MET A 103 -17.82 3.75 8.45
N ASN A 104 -19.02 3.26 8.68
CA ASN A 104 -19.74 3.55 9.92
C ASN A 104 -19.05 2.94 11.13
N PHE A 105 -19.46 3.34 12.35
CA PHE A 105 -18.90 2.83 13.59
C PHE A 105 -18.84 1.29 13.63
N LYS A 106 -19.98 0.63 13.33
CA LYS A 106 -20.07 -0.83 13.38
C LYS A 106 -19.05 -1.51 12.46
N GLN A 107 -18.91 -1.04 11.24
CA GLN A 107 -17.92 -1.59 10.29
C GLN A 107 -16.49 -1.42 10.80
N GLN A 108 -16.15 -0.23 11.31
CA GLN A 108 -14.83 0.02 11.89
C GLN A 108 -14.55 -0.90 13.07
N TYR A 109 -15.53 -1.05 13.98
CA TYR A 109 -15.41 -1.89 15.16
C TYR A 109 -15.25 -3.38 14.81
N LEU A 110 -16.08 -3.91 13.91
CA LEU A 110 -16.01 -5.29 13.46
C LEU A 110 -14.69 -5.61 12.73
N CYS A 111 -14.07 -4.61 12.11
CA CYS A 111 -12.76 -4.74 11.46
C CYS A 111 -11.58 -4.46 12.39
N GLY A 112 -11.82 -4.13 13.67
CA GLY A 112 -10.75 -3.81 14.63
C GLY A 112 -10.04 -2.49 14.33
N LYS A 113 -10.68 -1.56 13.61
CA LYS A 113 -10.13 -0.24 13.28
C LYS A 113 -10.38 0.80 14.37
N CYS A 114 -11.29 0.55 15.29
CA CYS A 114 -11.57 1.38 16.46
C CYS A 114 -11.94 0.54 17.68
N ASP A 115 -11.80 1.11 18.86
CA ASP A 115 -12.34 0.58 20.10
C ASP A 115 -13.83 0.86 20.23
N PHE A 116 -14.53 0.10 21.08
CA PHE A 116 -15.96 0.28 21.28
C PHE A 116 -16.31 1.67 21.81
N THR A 117 -15.47 2.27 22.64
CA THR A 117 -15.64 3.62 23.19
C THR A 117 -15.74 4.71 22.12
N TYR A 118 -15.29 4.43 20.90
CA TYR A 118 -15.43 5.34 19.78
C TYR A 118 -16.88 5.65 19.40
N ILE A 119 -17.85 4.81 19.84
CA ILE A 119 -19.28 5.03 19.61
C ILE A 119 -19.76 6.35 20.22
N ASP A 120 -19.26 6.72 21.40
CA ASP A 120 -19.66 7.95 22.09
C ASP A 120 -19.26 9.18 21.28
N GLY A 121 -18.05 9.18 20.73
CA GLY A 121 -17.57 10.22 19.81
C GLY A 121 -18.39 10.27 18.51
N CYS A 122 -18.80 9.12 17.96
CA CYS A 122 -19.67 9.08 16.78
C CYS A 122 -21.05 9.68 17.06
N VAL A 123 -21.64 9.40 18.24
CA VAL A 123 -22.93 9.96 18.66
C VAL A 123 -22.83 11.49 18.83
N GLU A 124 -21.77 11.96 19.49
CA GLU A 124 -21.52 13.39 19.67
C GLU A 124 -21.33 14.12 18.33
N LEU A 125 -20.53 13.55 17.43
CA LEU A 125 -20.34 14.08 16.08
C LEU A 125 -21.65 14.13 15.29
N TRP A 126 -22.52 13.12 15.40
CA TRP A 126 -23.81 13.13 14.74
C TRP A 126 -24.73 14.24 15.29
N HIS A 127 -24.72 14.50 16.60
CA HIS A 127 -25.52 15.57 17.22
C HIS A 127 -25.05 16.97 16.78
N THR A 128 -23.77 17.17 16.54
CA THR A 128 -23.18 18.48 16.19
C THR A 128 -23.25 18.79 14.69
N ARG A 129 -23.63 17.85 13.83
CA ARG A 129 -23.78 18.06 12.39
C ARG A 129 -24.92 19.03 12.07
N ALA A 130 -24.64 19.96 11.14
CA ALA A 130 -25.64 20.92 10.65
C ALA A 130 -26.70 20.24 9.75
N GLU A 131 -26.26 19.25 8.95
CA GLU A 131 -27.16 18.45 8.09
C GLU A 131 -27.17 16.99 8.59
N LYS A 132 -28.37 16.45 8.80
CA LYS A 132 -28.61 15.09 9.24
C LYS A 132 -29.23 14.27 8.11
N ASP A 133 -28.40 13.93 7.12
CA ASP A 133 -28.84 13.13 5.95
C ASP A 133 -29.19 11.68 6.33
N LEU A 134 -28.62 11.18 7.45
CA LEU A 134 -28.85 9.84 7.96
C LEU A 134 -29.39 9.90 9.39
N ASP A 135 -30.28 8.99 9.76
CA ASP A 135 -30.60 8.81 11.17
C ASP A 135 -29.40 8.24 11.94
N LEU A 136 -29.46 8.29 13.27
CA LEU A 136 -28.32 7.84 14.10
C LEU A 136 -28.06 6.34 13.94
N THR A 137 -29.09 5.53 13.70
CA THR A 137 -28.97 4.08 13.48
C THR A 137 -28.15 3.80 12.21
N GLU A 138 -28.53 4.47 11.12
CA GLU A 138 -27.83 4.37 9.83
C GLU A 138 -26.41 4.94 9.91
N TYR A 139 -26.23 6.05 10.61
CA TYR A 139 -24.91 6.67 10.79
C TYR A 139 -23.93 5.77 11.55
N LEU A 140 -24.42 5.09 12.60
CA LEU A 140 -23.63 4.11 13.35
C LEU A 140 -23.51 2.76 12.61
N GLY A 141 -24.38 2.48 11.62
CA GLY A 141 -24.45 1.23 10.87
C GLY A 141 -25.07 0.08 11.65
N LEU A 142 -25.87 0.40 12.65
CA LEU A 142 -26.58 -0.58 13.47
C LEU A 142 -27.85 -1.08 12.78
N THR A 143 -28.28 -2.29 13.09
CA THR A 143 -29.65 -2.71 12.76
C THR A 143 -30.64 -2.06 13.74
N LYS A 144 -31.92 -2.07 13.39
CA LYS A 144 -32.96 -1.53 14.29
C LYS A 144 -32.96 -2.26 15.62
N GLU A 145 -32.79 -3.57 15.62
CA GLU A 145 -32.74 -4.42 16.81
C GLU A 145 -31.52 -4.08 17.67
N GLU A 146 -30.35 -3.92 17.08
CA GLU A 146 -29.12 -3.53 17.79
C GLU A 146 -29.26 -2.15 18.42
N TYR A 147 -29.86 -1.21 17.69
CA TYR A 147 -30.10 0.13 18.19
C TYR A 147 -31.12 0.14 19.36
N GLN A 148 -32.17 -0.67 19.28
CA GLN A 148 -33.11 -0.83 20.39
C GLN A 148 -32.46 -1.40 21.64
N ILE A 149 -31.57 -2.39 21.49
CA ILE A 149 -30.79 -2.94 22.60
C ILE A 149 -29.84 -1.88 23.16
N PHE A 150 -29.18 -1.11 22.33
CA PHE A 150 -28.32 0.01 22.73
C PHE A 150 -29.09 1.02 23.61
N LEU A 151 -30.28 1.41 23.17
CA LEU A 151 -31.13 2.34 23.96
C LEU A 151 -31.65 1.75 25.26
N ALA A 152 -32.05 0.47 25.26
CA ALA A 152 -32.70 -0.16 26.40
C ALA A 152 -31.72 -0.70 27.45
N GLN A 153 -30.56 -1.20 27.02
CA GLN A 153 -29.60 -1.95 27.84
C GLN A 153 -28.20 -1.32 27.89
N GLY A 154 -27.95 -0.27 27.07
CA GLY A 154 -26.71 0.49 27.07
C GLY A 154 -25.57 -0.12 26.32
N ASN A 155 -24.42 0.51 26.47
CA ASN A 155 -23.18 0.23 25.70
C ASN A 155 -22.69 -1.22 25.82
N GLN A 156 -22.76 -1.81 27.02
CA GLN A 156 -22.22 -3.16 27.22
C GLN A 156 -22.99 -4.22 26.45
N ALA A 157 -24.33 -4.14 26.45
CA ALA A 157 -25.17 -5.10 25.74
C ALA A 157 -24.94 -5.02 24.21
N LEU A 158 -24.83 -3.80 23.66
CA LEU A 158 -24.48 -3.63 22.25
C LEU A 158 -23.08 -4.19 21.95
N LYS A 159 -22.11 -3.90 22.82
CA LYS A 159 -20.74 -4.42 22.66
C LYS A 159 -20.72 -5.95 22.59
N ASP A 160 -21.41 -6.62 23.48
CA ASP A 160 -21.47 -8.08 23.52
C ASP A 160 -22.06 -8.66 22.23
N ILE A 161 -23.08 -8.01 21.68
CA ILE A 161 -23.66 -8.38 20.37
C ILE A 161 -22.63 -8.22 19.26
N LEU A 162 -21.98 -7.05 19.16
CA LEU A 162 -21.01 -6.78 18.11
C LEU A 162 -19.77 -7.67 18.25
N ASP A 163 -19.32 -7.98 19.47
CA ASP A 163 -18.26 -8.95 19.74
C ASP A 163 -18.63 -10.35 19.23
N SER A 164 -19.91 -10.72 19.35
CA SER A 164 -20.40 -11.98 18.80
C SER A 164 -20.39 -12.04 17.26
N GLN A 165 -20.33 -10.90 16.58
CA GLN A 165 -20.36 -10.79 15.12
C GLN A 165 -18.97 -10.71 14.50
N ARG A 166 -17.89 -10.69 15.27
CA ARG A 166 -16.52 -10.65 14.75
C ARG A 166 -15.74 -11.92 15.08
N VAL A 167 -14.69 -12.14 14.33
CA VAL A 167 -13.79 -13.27 14.52
C VAL A 167 -12.34 -12.80 14.29
N PHE A 168 -11.42 -13.39 15.03
CA PHE A 168 -9.99 -13.19 14.83
C PHE A 168 -9.45 -14.33 13.96
N ARG A 169 -8.72 -13.97 12.92
CA ARG A 169 -8.07 -14.90 12.01
C ARG A 169 -6.57 -14.68 12.08
N ARG A 170 -5.82 -15.76 12.25
CA ARG A 170 -4.36 -15.68 12.19
C ARG A 170 -3.93 -15.59 10.74
N PHE A 171 -2.89 -14.82 10.47
CA PHE A 171 -2.24 -14.77 9.18
C PHE A 171 -0.72 -14.76 9.31
N CYS A 172 -0.04 -15.22 8.25
CA CYS A 172 1.41 -15.13 8.11
C CYS A 172 1.75 -14.55 6.74
N ILE A 173 2.78 -13.71 6.69
CA ILE A 173 3.33 -13.14 5.45
C ILE A 173 4.67 -13.82 5.16
N TYR A 174 4.78 -14.35 3.95
CA TYR A 174 5.98 -14.95 3.39
C TYR A 174 6.45 -14.12 2.21
N GLN A 175 7.69 -13.66 2.27
CA GLN A 175 8.28 -12.84 1.22
C GLN A 175 9.44 -13.56 0.55
N LEU A 176 9.56 -13.35 -0.76
CA LEU A 176 10.65 -13.87 -1.54
C LEU A 176 11.98 -13.23 -1.06
N CYS A 177 12.99 -14.05 -0.84
CA CYS A 177 14.34 -13.60 -0.47
C CYS A 177 14.99 -12.90 -1.67
N LEU A 178 14.82 -11.59 -1.78
CA LEU A 178 15.42 -10.79 -2.84
C LEU A 178 16.95 -10.73 -2.68
N GLY A 179 17.66 -10.58 -3.81
CA GLY A 179 19.13 -10.49 -3.82
C GLY A 179 19.83 -11.82 -4.10
N GLU A 180 19.12 -12.93 -4.17
CA GLU A 180 19.64 -14.22 -4.60
C GLU A 180 19.38 -14.42 -6.10
N THR A 181 20.36 -14.82 -6.89
CA THR A 181 20.24 -15.00 -8.35
C THR A 181 19.08 -15.93 -8.73
N GLN A 182 18.86 -16.95 -7.92
CA GLN A 182 17.80 -17.95 -8.12
C GLN A 182 16.38 -17.39 -7.91
N THR A 183 16.22 -16.24 -7.25
CA THR A 183 14.91 -15.61 -7.01
C THR A 183 14.51 -14.59 -8.06
N VAL A 184 15.45 -14.14 -8.87
CA VAL A 184 15.22 -13.14 -9.93
C VAL A 184 14.06 -13.51 -10.88
N PRO A 185 13.91 -14.76 -11.34
CA PRO A 185 12.79 -15.13 -12.22
C PRO A 185 11.41 -14.96 -11.59
N PHE A 186 11.33 -14.97 -10.25
CA PHE A 186 10.07 -14.95 -9.49
C PHE A 186 9.69 -13.56 -8.99
N ALA A 187 10.69 -12.69 -8.78
CA ALA A 187 10.51 -11.40 -8.13
C ALA A 187 9.50 -10.50 -8.86
N PHE A 188 8.49 -10.05 -8.14
CA PHE A 188 7.45 -9.12 -8.61
C PHE A 188 6.68 -9.60 -9.86
N LYS A 189 6.60 -10.90 -10.08
CA LYS A 189 5.84 -11.49 -11.20
C LYS A 189 4.44 -11.89 -10.75
N GLN A 190 3.49 -11.80 -11.64
CA GLN A 190 2.17 -12.40 -11.48
C GLN A 190 2.25 -13.92 -11.63
N LEU A 191 1.42 -14.65 -10.90
CA LEU A 191 1.44 -16.12 -10.88
C LEU A 191 1.25 -16.74 -12.26
N ASP A 192 0.37 -16.19 -13.07
CA ASP A 192 0.11 -16.70 -14.42
C ASP A 192 1.31 -16.51 -15.37
N ALA A 193 2.07 -15.42 -15.18
CA ALA A 193 3.30 -15.23 -15.94
C ALA A 193 4.36 -16.27 -15.56
N LEU A 194 4.47 -16.63 -14.28
CA LEU A 194 5.36 -17.68 -13.81
C LEU A 194 4.95 -19.06 -14.37
N ARG A 195 3.67 -19.40 -14.29
CA ARG A 195 3.14 -20.67 -14.81
C ARG A 195 3.37 -20.82 -16.32
N LYS A 196 3.13 -19.76 -17.09
CA LYS A 196 3.40 -19.73 -18.54
C LYS A 196 4.88 -19.92 -18.86
N ALA A 197 5.76 -19.44 -17.99
CA ALA A 197 7.22 -19.62 -18.13
C ALA A 197 7.70 -20.99 -17.59
N GLY A 198 6.79 -21.85 -17.11
CA GLY A 198 7.12 -23.18 -16.58
C GLY A 198 7.74 -23.17 -15.18
N TYR A 199 7.59 -22.09 -14.43
CA TYR A 199 8.09 -22.01 -13.07
C TYR A 199 7.02 -22.40 -12.04
N GLU A 200 7.42 -23.21 -11.08
CA GLU A 200 6.67 -23.45 -9.84
C GLU A 200 7.29 -22.62 -8.72
N GLN A 201 6.47 -22.22 -7.74
CA GLN A 201 6.93 -21.44 -6.60
C GLN A 201 7.82 -22.28 -5.68
N PRO A 202 9.10 -21.94 -5.55
CA PRO A 202 9.99 -22.62 -4.61
C PRO A 202 9.80 -22.06 -3.19
N ALA A 203 9.05 -22.74 -2.33
CA ALA A 203 8.84 -22.30 -0.95
C ALA A 203 10.17 -22.04 -0.20
N ALA A 204 11.24 -22.76 -0.53
CA ALA A 204 12.58 -22.57 0.02
C ALA A 204 13.23 -21.20 -0.32
N ALA A 205 12.70 -20.50 -1.33
CA ALA A 205 13.15 -19.15 -1.69
C ALA A 205 12.43 -18.04 -0.88
N TYR A 206 11.49 -18.42 -0.03
CA TYR A 206 10.75 -17.48 0.80
C TYR A 206 11.25 -17.45 2.24
N GLN A 207 10.97 -16.37 2.92
CA GLN A 207 11.16 -16.22 4.36
C GLN A 207 9.86 -15.77 5.03
N THR A 208 9.61 -16.24 6.24
CA THR A 208 8.51 -15.73 7.07
C THR A 208 8.91 -14.38 7.63
N VAL A 209 8.17 -13.32 7.32
CA VAL A 209 8.50 -11.96 7.77
C VAL A 209 7.57 -11.46 8.86
N TRP A 210 6.33 -11.97 8.92
CA TRP A 210 5.35 -11.52 9.90
C TRP A 210 4.30 -12.58 10.20
N SER A 211 3.78 -12.56 11.43
CA SER A 211 2.63 -13.35 11.85
C SER A 211 1.84 -12.56 12.88
N ALA A 212 0.54 -12.42 12.68
CA ALA A 212 -0.35 -11.70 13.57
C ALA A 212 -1.80 -12.20 13.45
N GLU A 213 -2.71 -11.54 14.13
CA GLU A 213 -4.15 -11.75 14.01
C GLU A 213 -4.82 -10.54 13.38
N VAL A 214 -5.83 -10.79 12.57
CA VAL A 214 -6.70 -9.77 11.98
C VAL A 214 -8.11 -9.98 12.45
N CYS A 215 -8.73 -8.90 12.98
CA CYS A 215 -10.13 -8.90 13.33
C CYS A 215 -10.99 -8.68 12.08
N CYS A 216 -12.03 -9.46 11.90
CA CYS A 216 -12.93 -9.33 10.76
C CYS A 216 -14.37 -9.74 11.12
N PRO A 217 -15.38 -9.21 10.40
CA PRO A 217 -16.74 -9.66 10.52
C PRO A 217 -16.87 -11.16 10.28
N LYS A 218 -17.72 -11.85 11.00
CA LYS A 218 -18.06 -13.25 10.72
C LYS A 218 -18.62 -13.36 9.31
N GLY A 219 -18.13 -14.35 8.55
CA GLY A 219 -18.55 -14.58 7.18
C GLY A 219 -17.88 -13.71 6.12
N GLN A 220 -16.98 -12.80 6.51
CA GLN A 220 -16.16 -12.05 5.54
C GLN A 220 -15.30 -13.03 4.73
N ASN A 221 -15.30 -12.87 3.39
CA ASN A 221 -14.56 -13.76 2.50
C ASN A 221 -13.05 -13.49 2.55
N ASP A 222 -12.26 -14.48 2.10
CA ASP A 222 -10.80 -14.42 2.13
C ASP A 222 -10.24 -13.26 1.31
N MET A 223 -10.84 -12.96 0.15
CA MET A 223 -10.36 -11.92 -0.76
C MET A 223 -10.47 -10.52 -0.14
N GLU A 224 -11.58 -10.24 0.56
CA GLU A 224 -11.77 -8.99 1.28
C GLU A 224 -10.76 -8.83 2.44
N VAL A 225 -10.50 -9.91 3.17
CA VAL A 225 -9.50 -9.91 4.25
C VAL A 225 -8.11 -9.67 3.68
N LEU A 226 -7.73 -10.38 2.60
CA LEU A 226 -6.44 -10.23 1.93
C LEU A 226 -6.24 -8.83 1.35
N GLY A 227 -7.27 -8.28 0.68
CA GLY A 227 -7.24 -6.92 0.17
C GLY A 227 -6.96 -5.90 1.27
N ARG A 228 -7.61 -6.04 2.43
CA ARG A 228 -7.36 -5.19 3.59
C ARG A 228 -5.95 -5.37 4.15
N LEU A 229 -5.47 -6.61 4.29
CA LEU A 229 -4.10 -6.88 4.73
C LEU A 229 -3.07 -6.28 3.78
N PHE A 230 -3.29 -6.41 2.46
CA PHE A 230 -2.42 -5.80 1.48
C PHE A 230 -2.29 -4.30 1.70
N LEU A 231 -3.41 -3.63 1.97
CA LEU A 231 -3.45 -2.20 2.22
C LEU A 231 -2.75 -1.83 3.53
N ASP A 232 -3.10 -2.51 4.62
CA ASP A 232 -2.54 -2.24 5.95
C ASP A 232 -1.00 -2.45 5.95
N TYR A 233 -0.49 -3.49 5.28
CA TYR A 233 0.94 -3.82 5.19
C TYR A 233 1.70 -3.13 4.03
N ASN A 234 1.07 -2.18 3.38
CA ASN A 234 1.73 -1.25 2.47
C ASN A 234 1.81 0.17 3.04
N GLU A 235 0.90 0.55 3.94
CA GLU A 235 0.79 1.92 4.43
C GLU A 235 1.32 2.11 5.85
N HIS A 236 1.06 1.15 6.72
CA HIS A 236 1.34 1.24 8.15
C HIS A 236 2.02 -0.04 8.64
N LEU A 237 3.29 -0.18 8.31
CA LEU A 237 4.07 -1.31 8.81
C LEU A 237 4.26 -1.19 10.32
N PRO A 238 4.00 -2.27 11.09
CA PRO A 238 4.35 -2.31 12.50
C PRO A 238 5.85 -2.05 12.73
N GLU A 239 6.22 -1.44 13.86
CA GLU A 239 7.62 -1.12 14.18
C GLU A 239 8.54 -2.36 14.14
N ASP A 240 8.02 -3.53 14.54
CA ASP A 240 8.75 -4.80 14.53
C ASP A 240 8.66 -5.54 13.19
N TYR A 241 7.99 -4.97 12.19
CA TYR A 241 7.85 -5.62 10.89
C TYR A 241 9.20 -5.68 10.17
N ARG A 242 9.64 -6.90 9.82
CA ARG A 242 10.97 -7.12 9.24
C ARG A 242 10.98 -7.33 7.73
N GLY A 243 9.80 -7.27 7.14
CA GLY A 243 9.64 -7.41 5.69
C GLY A 243 9.64 -6.06 4.97
N ARG A 244 9.53 -6.13 3.67
CA ARG A 244 9.15 -5.01 2.81
C ARG A 244 7.62 -4.89 2.75
N PRO A 245 7.06 -3.78 2.27
CA PRO A 245 5.64 -3.71 1.92
C PRO A 245 5.21 -4.90 1.06
N LEU A 246 3.96 -5.36 1.23
CA LEU A 246 3.41 -6.46 0.43
C LEU A 246 3.43 -6.11 -1.06
N ALA A 247 3.85 -7.06 -1.88
CA ALA A 247 4.00 -6.87 -3.31
C ALA A 247 3.70 -8.16 -4.09
N PRO A 248 3.53 -8.08 -5.42
CA PRO A 248 3.47 -9.27 -6.25
C PRO A 248 4.61 -10.22 -5.96
N SER A 249 4.35 -11.50 -6.00
CA SER A 249 5.18 -12.64 -5.61
C SER A 249 5.21 -12.98 -4.12
N ASP A 250 4.64 -12.19 -3.23
CA ASP A 250 4.51 -12.60 -1.83
C ASP A 250 3.43 -13.67 -1.65
N VAL A 251 3.46 -14.36 -0.53
CA VAL A 251 2.44 -15.33 -0.15
C VAL A 251 1.86 -14.95 1.21
N VAL A 252 0.55 -14.93 1.32
CA VAL A 252 -0.17 -14.72 2.58
C VAL A 252 -0.88 -16.01 2.96
N GLU A 253 -0.62 -16.50 4.17
CA GLU A 253 -1.40 -17.57 4.82
C GLU A 253 -2.56 -16.91 5.58
N LEU A 254 -3.75 -17.46 5.42
CA LEU A 254 -4.89 -17.20 6.32
C LEU A 254 -5.25 -18.50 7.03
N ASP A 255 -5.32 -18.44 8.36
CA ASP A 255 -5.80 -19.53 9.21
C ASP A 255 -7.22 -19.17 9.70
N CYS A 256 -8.18 -19.99 9.33
CA CYS A 256 -9.53 -19.92 9.82
C CYS A 256 -9.84 -21.20 10.62
N GLN A 257 -9.77 -21.11 11.95
CA GLN A 257 -10.08 -22.21 12.86
C GLN A 257 -9.28 -23.50 12.57
N GLY A 258 -7.98 -23.34 12.29
CA GLY A 258 -7.08 -24.45 11.99
C GLY A 258 -7.02 -24.89 10.52
N LYS A 259 -7.88 -24.33 9.67
CA LYS A 259 -7.81 -24.53 8.22
C LYS A 259 -6.94 -23.43 7.61
N ARG A 260 -5.74 -23.81 7.16
CA ARG A 260 -4.79 -22.89 6.52
C ARG A 260 -4.95 -22.88 5.02
N THR A 261 -5.02 -21.70 4.46
CA THR A 261 -5.05 -21.46 3.01
C THR A 261 -3.96 -20.46 2.65
N TYR A 262 -3.27 -20.69 1.56
CA TYR A 262 -2.15 -19.85 1.09
C TYR A 262 -2.54 -19.14 -0.18
N PHE A 263 -2.24 -17.86 -0.25
CA PHE A 263 -2.60 -17.00 -1.38
C PHE A 263 -1.37 -16.28 -1.90
N TYR A 264 -1.13 -16.44 -3.18
CA TYR A 264 -0.13 -15.66 -3.90
C TYR A 264 -0.66 -14.27 -4.19
N VAL A 265 0.12 -13.26 -3.95
CA VAL A 265 -0.22 -11.87 -4.22
C VAL A 265 0.14 -11.56 -5.68
N ASN A 266 -0.87 -11.32 -6.52
CA ASN A 266 -0.68 -10.81 -7.88
C ASN A 266 -0.69 -9.27 -7.89
N ASP A 267 -1.63 -8.65 -7.16
CA ASP A 267 -1.72 -7.22 -6.90
C ASP A 267 -2.60 -6.94 -5.66
N CYS A 268 -2.99 -5.70 -5.45
CA CYS A 268 -3.79 -5.27 -4.29
C CYS A 268 -5.22 -5.84 -4.26
N ARG A 269 -5.72 -6.41 -5.34
CA ARG A 269 -7.09 -6.97 -5.48
C ARG A 269 -7.13 -8.39 -6.00
N ASP A 270 -5.99 -8.92 -6.43
CA ASP A 270 -5.89 -10.25 -7.03
C ASP A 270 -4.96 -11.15 -6.23
N PHE A 271 -5.55 -12.17 -5.60
CA PHE A 271 -4.89 -13.16 -4.76
C PHE A 271 -5.25 -14.55 -5.25
N ALA A 272 -4.27 -15.30 -5.68
CA ALA A 272 -4.51 -16.65 -6.23
C ALA A 272 -4.19 -17.73 -5.18
N PRO A 273 -5.10 -18.66 -4.91
CA PRO A 273 -4.80 -19.78 -4.02
C PRO A 273 -3.67 -20.64 -4.60
N VAL A 274 -2.72 -20.99 -3.73
CA VAL A 274 -1.54 -21.78 -4.10
C VAL A 274 -1.28 -22.91 -3.12
N ARG A 275 -0.58 -23.97 -3.58
CA ARG A 275 0.03 -24.95 -2.69
C ARG A 275 1.35 -24.39 -2.21
N PHE A 276 1.50 -24.29 -0.89
CA PHE A 276 2.69 -23.70 -0.29
C PHE A 276 3.11 -24.49 0.96
N SER A 277 4.40 -24.65 1.16
CA SER A 277 4.96 -25.44 2.26
C SER A 277 5.80 -24.55 3.18
N PRO A 278 5.20 -23.91 4.19
CA PRO A 278 5.88 -22.90 5.02
C PRO A 278 7.07 -23.44 5.82
N PHE A 279 7.11 -24.74 6.10
CA PHE A 279 8.23 -25.36 6.80
C PHE A 279 9.53 -25.43 5.96
N LEU A 280 9.44 -25.19 4.64
CA LEU A 280 10.61 -25.03 3.76
C LEU A 280 11.15 -23.61 3.72
N CYS A 281 10.38 -22.64 4.24
CA CYS A 281 10.79 -21.24 4.24
C CYS A 281 11.97 -21.00 5.18
N LYS A 282 12.81 -20.02 4.80
CA LYS A 282 13.88 -19.54 5.67
C LYS A 282 13.28 -18.81 6.88
N ARG A 283 13.90 -18.99 8.04
CA ARG A 283 13.57 -18.17 9.22
C ARG A 283 14.42 -16.92 9.23
N LEU A 284 13.84 -15.79 9.56
CA LEU A 284 14.62 -14.58 9.84
C LEU A 284 15.50 -14.85 11.07
N PRO A 285 16.77 -14.40 11.07
CA PRO A 285 17.60 -14.46 12.27
C PRO A 285 16.91 -13.66 13.38
N GLU A 286 16.94 -14.21 14.60
CA GLU A 286 16.47 -13.49 15.78
C GLU A 286 17.23 -12.16 15.90
N PRO A 287 16.58 -11.07 16.34
CA PRO A 287 17.28 -9.83 16.60
C PRO A 287 18.36 -10.10 17.62
N ALA A 288 19.58 -9.63 17.36
CA ALA A 288 20.62 -9.62 18.36
C ALA A 288 20.06 -8.96 19.62
N GLN A 289 19.98 -9.70 20.71
CA GLN A 289 19.59 -9.14 22.00
C GLN A 289 20.53 -7.97 22.25
N LYS A 290 19.96 -6.78 22.36
CA LYS A 290 20.72 -5.62 22.87
C LYS A 290 21.17 -6.03 24.27
N GLN A 291 22.45 -6.32 24.43
CA GLN A 291 23.05 -6.40 25.75
C GLN A 291 22.92 -5.00 26.35
N GLU A 292 22.12 -4.89 27.41
CA GLU A 292 22.05 -3.71 28.27
C GLU A 292 23.38 -3.45 28.96
#